data_3baf0a7b90262f70efe246c09325d842
#
_entry.id   3baf0a7b90262f70efe246c09325d842
#
_cell.length_a   1.000
_cell.length_b   1.000
_cell.length_c   1.000
_cell.angle_alpha   90.00
_cell.angle_beta   90.00
_cell.angle_gamma   90.00
#
_symmetry.space_group_name_H-M   'P 1'
#
loop_
_entity.id
_entity.type
_entity.pdbx_description
1 polymer ?
#
loop_
_entity_poly.entity_id
_entity_poly.type
_entity_poly.pdbx_seq_one_letter_code
_entity_poly.pdbx_strand_id
1 'polypeptide(L)'
;MLKLSSLKIDPEFSTQILPLSFEELQQLEMNMIRDRKLTDLIIVWNKTILDGHNRYNILRKHSFIEYEIKEMEFSGRVEALFWICNHQLGRRNLTPERRKYLIGKRYEAEKQVSQNRGNQYTSAKAVGNRCRTSQAEK
;
A
#
# COMPACT_ATOMS: atom_id res chain seq x y z
N MET A 1 -8.38 7.97 -17.59
CA MET A 1 -7.06 7.44 -17.31
C MET A 1 -6.26 8.42 -16.46
N LEU A 2 -5.64 7.94 -15.42
CA LEU A 2 -4.86 8.80 -14.54
C LEU A 2 -3.54 9.18 -15.19
N LYS A 3 -3.18 10.44 -15.03
CA LYS A 3 -1.89 10.92 -15.50
C LYS A 3 -0.90 10.93 -14.34
N LEU A 4 0.37 10.74 -14.68
CA LEU A 4 1.44 10.75 -13.67
C LEU A 4 1.41 12.02 -12.84
N SER A 5 1.14 13.15 -13.48
CA SER A 5 1.15 14.46 -12.81
C SER A 5 0.01 14.62 -11.80
N SER A 6 -1.02 13.79 -11.88
CA SER A 6 -2.14 13.87 -10.95
C SER A 6 -1.97 13.01 -9.69
N LEU A 7 -0.90 12.23 -9.64
CA LEU A 7 -0.66 11.34 -8.51
C LEU A 7 -0.03 12.09 -7.34
N LYS A 8 -0.28 11.58 -6.13
CA LYS A 8 0.22 12.16 -4.89
C LYS A 8 1.02 11.12 -4.11
N ILE A 9 1.94 11.61 -3.28
CA ILE A 9 2.69 10.76 -2.35
C ILE A 9 2.23 11.09 -0.95
N ASP A 10 1.80 10.07 -0.22
CA ASP A 10 1.41 10.20 1.18
C ASP A 10 2.58 9.74 2.04
N PRO A 11 3.09 10.57 2.95
CA PRO A 11 4.25 10.18 3.77
C PRO A 11 4.01 8.92 4.60
N GLU A 12 2.82 8.73 5.12
CA GLU A 12 2.51 7.54 5.91
C GLU A 12 2.59 6.29 5.04
N PHE A 13 2.11 6.37 3.81
CA PHE A 13 2.16 5.24 2.88
C PHE A 13 3.59 4.99 2.42
N SER A 14 4.31 6.04 2.07
CA SER A 14 5.66 5.90 1.53
C SER A 14 6.65 5.35 2.56
N THR A 15 6.43 5.61 3.86
CA THR A 15 7.34 5.09 4.90
C THR A 15 7.23 3.60 5.07
N GLN A 16 6.15 2.97 4.59
CA GLN A 16 6.01 1.51 4.65
C GLN A 16 6.79 0.82 3.53
N ILE A 17 7.20 1.56 2.51
CA ILE A 17 7.92 1.01 1.37
C ILE A 17 9.40 0.89 1.72
N LEU A 18 9.99 -0.29 1.47
CA LEU A 18 11.40 -0.49 1.72
C LEU A 18 12.24 0.40 0.79
N PRO A 19 13.09 1.28 1.34
CA PRO A 19 13.91 2.12 0.47
C PRO A 19 14.97 1.28 -0.26
N LEU A 20 15.23 1.66 -1.50
CA LEU A 20 16.27 1.02 -2.29
C LEU A 20 17.62 1.66 -1.97
N SER A 21 18.69 0.85 -2.05
CA SER A 21 20.03 1.40 -1.97
C SER A 21 20.29 2.25 -3.22
N PHE A 22 21.34 3.08 -3.14
CA PHE A 22 21.73 3.90 -4.28
C PHE A 22 21.98 3.05 -5.53
N GLU A 23 22.66 1.92 -5.34
CA GLU A 23 22.98 1.02 -6.46
C GLU A 23 21.73 0.37 -7.04
N GLU A 24 20.82 -0.05 -6.18
CA GLU A 24 19.55 -0.64 -6.63
C GLU A 24 18.71 0.37 -7.39
N LEU A 25 18.68 1.60 -6.91
CA LEU A 25 17.93 2.65 -7.55
C LEU A 25 18.51 2.99 -8.92
N GLN A 26 19.84 3.06 -9.01
CA GLN A 26 20.54 3.29 -10.27
C GLN A 26 20.23 2.19 -11.27
N GLN A 27 20.28 0.94 -10.83
CA GLN A 27 20.01 -0.20 -11.69
C GLN A 27 18.57 -0.18 -12.20
N LEU A 28 17.64 0.15 -11.32
CA LEU A 28 16.24 0.27 -11.71
C LEU A 28 16.07 1.35 -12.79
N GLU A 29 16.69 2.51 -12.58
CA GLU A 29 16.58 3.59 -13.53
C GLU A 29 17.18 3.20 -14.89
N MET A 30 18.35 2.56 -14.89
CA MET A 30 18.98 2.11 -16.12
C MET A 30 18.12 1.09 -16.86
N ASN A 31 17.51 0.18 -16.13
CA ASN A 31 16.63 -0.83 -16.73
C ASN A 31 15.41 -0.17 -17.38
N MET A 32 14.82 0.81 -16.69
CA MET A 32 13.66 1.51 -17.21
C MET A 32 13.99 2.31 -18.47
N ILE A 33 15.16 2.95 -18.48
CA ILE A 33 15.60 3.71 -19.65
C ILE A 33 15.87 2.77 -20.82
N ARG A 34 16.55 1.66 -20.56
CA ARG A 34 16.88 0.68 -21.60
C ARG A 34 15.62 0.11 -22.24
N ASP A 35 14.66 -0.29 -21.42
CA ASP A 35 13.45 -0.94 -21.89
C ASP A 35 12.40 0.05 -22.38
N ARG A 36 12.53 1.31 -22.01
CA ARG A 36 11.59 2.39 -22.34
C ARG A 36 10.16 2.07 -21.90
N LYS A 37 10.04 1.15 -20.97
CA LYS A 37 8.74 0.69 -20.49
C LYS A 37 8.89 0.20 -19.07
N LEU A 38 7.86 0.47 -18.27
CA LEU A 38 7.79 -0.03 -16.91
C LEU A 38 7.18 -1.43 -16.95
N THR A 39 7.88 -2.40 -16.37
CA THR A 39 7.36 -3.78 -16.34
C THR A 39 6.32 -3.99 -15.26
N ASP A 40 6.44 -3.25 -14.16
CA ASP A 40 5.51 -3.36 -13.05
C ASP A 40 4.56 -2.18 -13.02
N LEU A 41 3.37 -2.42 -12.51
CA LEU A 41 2.36 -1.37 -12.41
C LEU A 41 2.65 -0.43 -11.26
N ILE A 42 2.21 0.83 -11.41
CA ILE A 42 2.13 1.74 -10.29
C ILE A 42 0.73 1.59 -9.71
N ILE A 43 0.65 1.24 -8.43
CA ILE A 43 -0.63 0.96 -7.79
C ILE A 43 -1.05 2.16 -6.96
N VAL A 44 -2.26 2.64 -7.18
CA VAL A 44 -2.76 3.86 -6.54
C VAL A 44 -4.16 3.64 -5.94
N TRP A 45 -4.47 4.46 -4.96
CA TRP A 45 -5.80 4.56 -4.38
C TRP A 45 -6.10 6.04 -4.18
N ASN A 46 -7.23 6.49 -4.71
CA ASN A 46 -7.64 7.89 -4.59
C ASN A 46 -6.52 8.84 -5.01
N LYS A 47 -5.87 8.52 -6.15
CA LYS A 47 -4.76 9.27 -6.74
C LYS A 47 -3.50 9.30 -5.86
N THR A 48 -3.46 8.50 -4.81
CA THR A 48 -2.31 8.40 -3.92
C THR A 48 -1.56 7.11 -4.20
N ILE A 49 -0.25 7.18 -4.32
CA ILE A 49 0.57 6.02 -4.67
C ILE A 49 0.66 5.07 -3.49
N LEU A 50 0.32 3.80 -3.73
CA LEU A 50 0.47 2.74 -2.72
C LEU A 50 1.74 1.95 -2.95
N ASP A 51 2.07 1.68 -4.21
CA ASP A 51 3.28 0.94 -4.56
C ASP A 51 3.85 1.53 -5.84
N GLY A 52 5.18 1.56 -5.93
CA GLY A 52 5.87 2.10 -7.09
C GLY A 52 6.41 3.49 -6.90
N HIS A 53 6.67 3.90 -5.66
CA HIS A 53 7.19 5.25 -5.37
C HIS A 53 8.50 5.52 -6.09
N ASN A 54 9.41 4.55 -6.11
CA ASN A 54 10.70 4.73 -6.78
C ASN A 54 10.52 4.86 -8.28
N ARG A 55 9.64 4.05 -8.85
CA ARG A 55 9.33 4.11 -10.29
C ARG A 55 8.70 5.43 -10.66
N TYR A 56 7.79 5.92 -9.81
CA TYR A 56 7.15 7.22 -10.02
C TYR A 56 8.20 8.34 -10.10
N ASN A 57 9.15 8.33 -9.17
CA ASN A 57 10.19 9.37 -9.16
C ASN A 57 11.06 9.32 -10.42
N ILE A 58 11.37 8.12 -10.89
CA ILE A 58 12.16 7.94 -12.11
C ILE A 58 11.37 8.40 -13.34
N LEU A 59 10.09 8.04 -13.39
CA LEU A 59 9.23 8.45 -14.51
C LEU A 59 9.12 9.96 -14.63
N ARG A 60 9.15 10.67 -13.50
CA ARG A 60 9.10 12.13 -13.54
C ARG A 60 10.33 12.74 -14.19
N LYS A 61 11.46 12.03 -14.17
CA LYS A 61 12.71 12.49 -14.79
C LYS A 61 12.77 12.15 -16.28
N HIS A 62 12.07 11.10 -16.70
CA HIS A 62 12.20 10.56 -18.05
C HIS A 62 10.82 10.37 -18.66
N SER A 63 10.37 11.37 -19.41
CA SER A 63 9.01 11.38 -19.94
C SER A 63 8.77 10.36 -21.06
N PHE A 64 9.83 9.78 -21.62
CA PHE A 64 9.68 8.84 -22.73
C PHE A 64 9.37 7.40 -22.30
N ILE A 65 9.40 7.12 -21.00
CA ILE A 65 9.15 5.76 -20.49
C ILE A 65 7.65 5.53 -20.39
N GLU A 66 7.20 4.42 -20.98
CA GLU A 66 5.78 4.03 -20.90
C GLU A 66 5.48 3.41 -19.55
N TYR A 67 4.29 3.64 -19.05
CA TYR A 67 3.88 3.14 -17.76
C TYR A 67 2.39 2.84 -17.72
N GLU A 68 1.99 2.00 -16.75
CA GLU A 68 0.60 1.70 -16.48
C GLU A 68 0.29 1.93 -15.02
N ILE A 69 -0.91 2.43 -14.76
CA ILE A 69 -1.37 2.71 -13.40
C ILE A 69 -2.58 1.82 -13.12
N LYS A 70 -2.55 1.13 -11.98
CA LYS A 70 -3.67 0.33 -11.53
C LYS A 70 -4.32 1.02 -10.33
N GLU A 71 -5.61 1.30 -10.46
CA GLU A 71 -6.37 1.90 -9.37
C GLU A 71 -7.00 0.80 -8.54
N MET A 72 -6.88 0.94 -7.22
CA MET A 72 -7.53 0.03 -6.28
C MET A 72 -8.56 0.80 -5.48
N GLU A 73 -9.54 0.08 -4.94
CA GLU A 73 -10.58 0.69 -4.13
C GLU A 73 -10.53 0.13 -2.72
N PHE A 74 -10.61 1.03 -1.76
CA PHE A 74 -10.65 0.68 -0.34
C PHE A 74 -11.71 1.55 0.33
N SER A 75 -12.25 1.04 1.44
CA SER A 75 -13.25 1.79 2.19
C SER A 75 -12.65 2.98 2.92
N GLY A 76 -11.36 2.99 3.12
CA GLY A 76 -10.70 4.11 3.78
C GLY A 76 -9.21 3.93 3.85
N ARG A 77 -8.57 4.92 4.47
CA ARG A 77 -7.12 5.01 4.58
C ARG A 77 -6.50 3.83 5.32
N VAL A 78 -7.15 3.38 6.37
CA VAL A 78 -6.62 2.28 7.20
C VAL A 78 -6.56 0.99 6.41
N GLU A 79 -7.57 0.74 5.60
CA GLU A 79 -7.61 -0.45 4.77
C GLU A 79 -6.51 -0.42 3.70
N ALA A 80 -6.26 0.76 3.13
CA ALA A 80 -5.17 0.94 2.17
C ALA A 80 -3.82 0.67 2.85
N LEU A 81 -3.65 1.17 4.06
CA LEU A 81 -2.42 0.96 4.82
C LEU A 81 -2.20 -0.54 5.12
N PHE A 82 -3.26 -1.23 5.50
CA PHE A 82 -3.21 -2.69 5.71
C PHE A 82 -2.70 -3.38 4.43
N TRP A 83 -3.26 -2.99 3.29
CA TRP A 83 -2.87 -3.59 2.01
C TRP A 83 -1.38 -3.37 1.72
N ILE A 84 -0.90 -2.13 1.96
CA ILE A 84 0.51 -1.81 1.70
C ILE A 84 1.42 -2.68 2.56
N CYS A 85 1.13 -2.77 3.86
CA CYS A 85 1.96 -3.56 4.77
C CYS A 85 1.96 -5.03 4.38
N ASN A 86 0.80 -5.56 4.03
CA ASN A 86 0.67 -6.94 3.61
C ASN A 86 1.44 -7.20 2.31
N HIS A 87 1.36 -6.26 1.38
CA HIS A 87 2.06 -6.35 0.11
C HIS A 87 3.58 -6.32 0.30
N GLN A 88 4.07 -5.44 1.17
CA GLN A 88 5.49 -5.34 1.46
C GLN A 88 6.02 -6.60 2.17
N LEU A 89 5.18 -7.23 3.00
CA LEU A 89 5.57 -8.46 3.69
C LEU A 89 5.82 -9.62 2.72
N GLY A 90 5.30 -9.54 1.50
CA GLY A 90 5.54 -10.54 0.47
C GLY A 90 6.90 -10.40 -0.21
N ARG A 91 7.68 -9.38 0.10
CA ARG A 91 8.97 -9.18 -0.56
C ARG A 91 10.03 -10.09 0.04
N ARG A 92 10.98 -10.50 -0.80
CA ARG A 92 12.00 -11.46 -0.40
C ARG A 92 13.16 -10.86 0.40
N ASN A 93 13.41 -9.57 0.24
CA ASN A 93 14.62 -8.92 0.77
C ASN A 93 14.37 -8.17 2.06
N LEU A 94 13.41 -8.60 2.85
CA LEU A 94 13.12 -7.93 4.12
C LEU A 94 14.10 -8.39 5.21
N THR A 95 14.63 -7.41 5.96
CA THR A 95 15.38 -7.72 7.17
C THR A 95 14.39 -8.17 8.26
N PRO A 96 14.88 -8.91 9.27
CA PRO A 96 13.99 -9.28 10.39
C PRO A 96 13.38 -8.07 11.09
N GLU A 97 14.13 -7.00 11.25
CA GLU A 97 13.62 -5.77 11.86
C GLU A 97 12.50 -5.15 11.04
N ARG A 98 12.70 -5.09 9.72
CA ARG A 98 11.69 -4.52 8.82
C ARG A 98 10.42 -5.36 8.80
N ARG A 99 10.58 -6.68 8.77
CA ARG A 99 9.46 -7.61 8.83
C ARG A 99 8.66 -7.42 10.12
N LYS A 100 9.34 -7.31 11.24
CA LYS A 100 8.70 -7.10 12.52
C LYS A 100 7.91 -5.79 12.54
N TYR A 101 8.51 -4.73 12.01
CA TYR A 101 7.85 -3.44 11.92
C TYR A 101 6.56 -3.53 11.10
N LEU A 102 6.64 -4.16 9.93
CA LEU A 102 5.49 -4.28 9.03
C LEU A 102 4.37 -5.14 9.63
N ILE A 103 4.74 -6.21 10.34
CA ILE A 103 3.76 -7.05 11.02
C ILE A 103 3.02 -6.23 12.07
N GLY A 104 3.74 -5.43 12.83
CA GLY A 104 3.14 -4.56 13.83
C GLY A 104 2.20 -3.54 13.20
N LYS A 105 2.62 -2.91 12.12
CA LYS A 105 1.79 -1.93 11.41
C LYS A 105 0.54 -2.59 10.83
N ARG A 106 0.70 -3.76 10.24
CA ARG A 106 -0.44 -4.50 9.69
C ARG A 106 -1.44 -4.86 10.78
N TYR A 107 -0.94 -5.28 11.94
CA TYR A 107 -1.78 -5.62 13.07
C TYR A 107 -2.58 -4.41 13.54
N GLU A 108 -1.95 -3.26 13.66
CA GLU A 108 -2.63 -2.04 14.07
C GLU A 108 -3.73 -1.66 13.07
N ALA A 109 -3.44 -1.73 11.79
CA ALA A 109 -4.42 -1.41 10.75
C ALA A 109 -5.59 -2.38 10.77
N GLU A 110 -5.30 -3.67 10.92
CA GLU A 110 -6.33 -4.69 10.98
C GLU A 110 -7.24 -4.48 12.18
N LYS A 111 -6.67 -4.13 13.31
CA LYS A 111 -7.43 -3.85 14.51
C LYS A 111 -8.37 -2.67 14.34
N GLN A 112 -7.91 -1.61 13.69
CA GLN A 112 -8.73 -0.43 13.43
C GLN A 112 -9.88 -0.75 12.47
N VAL A 113 -9.62 -1.54 11.44
CA VAL A 113 -10.67 -1.96 10.51
C VAL A 113 -11.73 -2.76 11.23
N SER A 114 -11.31 -3.69 12.09
CA SER A 114 -12.25 -4.51 12.87
C SER A 114 -13.08 -3.66 13.81
N GLN A 115 -12.47 -2.69 14.47
CA GLN A 115 -13.20 -1.79 15.38
C GLN A 115 -14.23 -0.96 14.62
N ASN A 116 -13.86 -0.44 13.45
CA ASN A 116 -14.77 0.34 12.64
C ASN A 116 -15.97 -0.50 12.19
N ARG A 117 -15.72 -1.74 11.80
CA ARG A 117 -16.80 -2.66 11.42
C ARG A 117 -17.70 -2.98 12.61
N GLY A 118 -17.08 -3.21 13.77
CA GLY A 118 -17.83 -3.46 15.00
C GLY A 118 -18.72 -2.30 15.35
N ASN A 119 -18.23 -1.10 15.26
CA ASN A 119 -19.00 0.10 15.54
C ASN A 119 -20.17 0.24 14.58
N GLN A 120 -19.98 -0.08 13.32
CA GLN A 120 -21.05 -0.04 12.34
C GLN A 120 -22.15 -1.05 12.69
N TYR A 121 -21.78 -2.24 13.09
CA TYR A 121 -22.75 -3.26 13.46
C TYR A 121 -23.48 -2.92 14.74
N THR A 122 -22.76 -2.41 15.74
CA THR A 122 -23.40 -2.06 16.99
C THR A 122 -24.39 -0.93 16.83
N SER A 123 -24.10 0.02 15.96
CA SER A 123 -25.04 1.10 15.70
C SER A 123 -26.27 0.59 14.96
N ALA A 124 -26.13 -0.50 14.22
CA ALA A 124 -27.25 -1.06 13.48
C ALA A 124 -28.15 -1.89 14.38
N LYS A 125 -27.62 -2.50 15.47
CA LYS A 125 -28.44 -3.41 16.18
C LYS A 125 -28.04 -3.57 17.62
N ALA A 126 -27.06 -3.18 18.02
CA ALA A 126 -26.60 -3.67 19.27
C ALA A 126 -26.56 -5.13 19.24
N VAL A 127 -26.64 -5.88 18.80
CA VAL A 127 -26.26 -7.07 18.75
C VAL A 127 -25.43 -7.81 18.76
N GLY A 128 -25.96 -8.04 18.79
CA GLY A 128 -25.02 -8.84 19.03
C GLY A 128 -24.43 -9.33 18.96
N ASN A 129 -24.55 -9.30 19.30
CA ASN A 129 -23.50 -9.84 19.61
C ASN A 129 -22.95 -10.17 19.50
N ARG A 130 -23.24 -10.38 19.63
CA ARG A 130 -22.31 -10.87 19.85
C ARG A 130 -21.56 -11.28 19.44
N CYS A 131 -22.19 -11.33 19.63
CA CYS A 131 -21.14 -11.89 19.57
C CYS A 131 -20.72 -12.20 19.55
N ARG A 132 -21.14 -12.43 19.79
CA ARG A 132 -20.43 -12.90 20.07
C ARG A 132 -19.95 -13.37 19.86
N THR A 133 -20.52 -13.38 20.21
CA THR A 133 -19.89 -13.83 20.41
C THR A 133 -19.81 -14.14 20.24
N SER A 134 -20.30 -14.36 20.40
CA SER A 134 -19.94 -14.70 20.57
C SER A 134 -20.06 -14.84 20.44
N GLN A 135 -20.50 -14.99 20.56
CA GLN A 135 -20.40 -15.21 20.79
C GLN A 135 -20.50 -15.42 20.70
N ALA A 136 -20.90 -15.59 20.73
CA ALA A 136 -20.75 -15.79 21.03
C ALA A 136 -21.07 -15.84 21.09
N GLU A 137 -21.53 -15.94 21.35
CA GLU A 137 -21.62 -15.96 21.67
C GLU A 137 -21.78 -16.18 21.57
N LYS A 138 -22.47 -16.40 21.93
CA LYS A 138 -22.52 -16.55 22.15
C LYS A 138 -22.48 -16.76 22.06
#